data_a1fdc13bcb9b3bf65dd02baac888c7e4
#
_entry.id   a1fdc13bcb9b3bf65dd02baac888c7e4
#
_cell.length_a   1.000
_cell.length_b   1.000
_cell.length_c   1.000
_cell.angle_alpha   90.00
_cell.angle_beta   90.00
_cell.angle_gamma   90.00
#
_symmetry.space_group_name_H-M   'P 1'
#
loop_
_entity.id
_entity.type
_entity.pdbx_description
1 polymer ?
#
loop_
_entity_poly.entity_id
_entity_poly.type
_entity_poly.pdbx_seq_one_letter_code
_entity_poly.pdbx_strand_id
1 'polypeptide(L)'
;MNDIERVANRIKIMNSYVEFLKEHRASEKELSEDYLLRSAIERNLQLAIESALDTGEIIISMEDLEKPETYRDIIEILEKHRILPHEFAERFSEAAGLRNILLHMYTDVDPALIAEFLANRLEDFDLYSEYILSFIEARSSRKSE
;
A
#
# COMPACT_ATOMS: atom_id res chain seq x y z
N MET A 1 -4.41 -18.62 -12.51
CA MET A 1 -3.32 -17.80 -11.97
C MET A 1 -2.96 -18.31 -10.57
N ASN A 2 -1.70 -18.68 -10.34
CA ASN A 2 -1.26 -19.11 -9.02
C ASN A 2 -1.06 -17.90 -8.08
N ASP A 3 -0.82 -18.17 -6.79
CA ASP A 3 -0.72 -17.10 -5.80
C ASP A 3 0.48 -16.16 -6.05
N ILE A 4 1.61 -16.72 -6.50
CA ILE A 4 2.80 -15.91 -6.81
C ILE A 4 2.49 -14.92 -7.95
N GLU A 5 1.82 -15.39 -8.99
CA GLU A 5 1.40 -14.55 -10.11
C GLU A 5 0.40 -13.49 -9.67
N ARG A 6 -0.52 -13.85 -8.77
CA ARG A 6 -1.49 -12.90 -8.22
C ARG A 6 -0.80 -11.79 -7.43
N VAL A 7 0.19 -12.15 -6.61
CA VAL A 7 0.96 -11.16 -5.84
C VAL A 7 1.72 -10.23 -6.79
N ALA A 8 2.43 -10.79 -7.77
CA ALA A 8 3.18 -10.00 -8.73
C ALA A 8 2.27 -9.04 -9.51
N ASN A 9 1.08 -9.50 -9.88
CA ASN A 9 0.09 -8.70 -10.59
C ASN A 9 -0.45 -7.56 -9.71
N ARG A 10 -0.73 -7.82 -8.43
CA ARG A 10 -1.20 -6.79 -7.50
C ARG A 10 -0.13 -5.73 -7.25
N ILE A 11 1.12 -6.13 -7.15
CA ILE A 11 2.24 -5.17 -7.03
C ILE A 11 2.32 -4.29 -8.27
N LYS A 12 2.18 -4.87 -9.45
CA LYS A 12 2.20 -4.12 -10.71
C LYS A 12 1.05 -3.09 -10.75
N ILE A 13 -0.14 -3.49 -10.33
CA ILE A 13 -1.31 -2.61 -10.27
C ILE A 13 -1.06 -1.49 -9.26
N MET A 14 -0.56 -1.82 -8.07
CA MET A 14 -0.19 -0.83 -7.05
C MET A 14 0.77 0.20 -7.62
N ASN A 15 1.82 -0.27 -8.29
CA ASN A 15 2.84 0.61 -8.86
C ASN A 15 2.26 1.57 -9.91
N SER A 16 1.25 1.15 -10.67
CA SER A 16 0.61 2.04 -11.64
C SER A 16 -0.12 3.21 -10.98
N TYR A 17 -0.79 2.96 -9.85
CA TYR A 17 -1.44 4.03 -9.08
C TYR A 17 -0.40 4.96 -8.45
N VAL A 18 0.66 4.39 -7.91
CA VAL A 18 1.75 5.16 -7.29
C VAL A 18 2.45 6.05 -8.32
N GLU A 19 2.66 5.55 -9.53
CA GLU A 19 3.27 6.34 -10.60
C GLU A 19 2.41 7.56 -10.94
N PHE A 20 1.09 7.38 -11.03
CA PHE A 20 0.17 8.51 -11.23
C PHE A 20 0.35 9.54 -10.11
N LEU A 21 0.42 9.10 -8.86
CA LEU A 21 0.57 10.00 -7.71
C LEU A 21 1.91 10.75 -7.77
N LYS A 22 2.99 10.09 -8.16
CA LYS A 22 4.31 10.72 -8.29
C LYS A 22 4.31 11.80 -9.38
N GLU A 23 3.59 11.56 -10.46
CA GLU A 23 3.48 12.52 -11.58
C GLU A 23 2.58 13.70 -11.25
N HIS A 24 1.71 13.57 -10.26
CA HIS A 24 0.70 14.57 -9.91
C HIS A 24 0.80 15.04 -8.46
N ARG A 25 2.01 15.08 -7.90
CA ARG A 25 2.21 15.60 -6.54
C ARG A 25 1.65 17.02 -6.45
N ALA A 26 0.96 17.30 -5.37
CA ALA A 26 0.26 18.56 -5.19
C ALA A 26 0.48 19.09 -3.78
N SER A 27 0.49 20.42 -3.67
CA SER A 27 0.55 21.12 -2.39
C SER A 27 -0.82 21.14 -1.73
N GLU A 28 -0.87 21.44 -0.43
CA GLU A 28 -2.11 21.63 0.30
C GLU A 28 -2.99 22.66 -0.41
N LYS A 29 -2.41 23.77 -0.87
CA LYS A 29 -3.14 24.83 -1.56
C LYS A 29 -3.77 24.32 -2.86
N GLU A 30 -2.99 23.62 -3.69
CA GLU A 30 -3.49 23.05 -4.94
C GLU A 30 -4.64 22.09 -4.71
N LEU A 31 -4.54 21.22 -3.70
CA LEU A 31 -5.58 20.26 -3.34
C LEU A 31 -6.84 20.97 -2.85
N SER A 32 -6.68 22.06 -2.10
CA SER A 32 -7.82 22.84 -1.58
C SER A 32 -8.57 23.59 -2.67
N GLU A 33 -7.86 24.04 -3.71
CA GLU A 33 -8.44 24.86 -4.78
C GLU A 33 -8.92 24.08 -5.99
N ASP A 34 -8.43 22.84 -6.19
CA ASP A 34 -8.74 22.05 -7.38
C ASP A 34 -9.41 20.74 -6.98
N TYR A 35 -10.73 20.74 -7.00
CA TYR A 35 -11.54 19.58 -6.62
C TYR A 35 -11.28 18.37 -7.53
N LEU A 36 -11.11 18.60 -8.83
CA LEU A 36 -10.88 17.52 -9.78
C LEU A 36 -9.54 16.82 -9.51
N LEU A 37 -8.48 17.60 -9.31
CA LEU A 37 -7.16 17.09 -8.99
C LEU A 37 -7.19 16.35 -7.65
N ARG A 38 -7.80 16.93 -6.65
CA ARG A 38 -7.94 16.34 -5.32
C ARG A 38 -8.65 14.99 -5.39
N SER A 39 -9.77 14.92 -6.11
CA SER A 39 -10.55 13.70 -6.25
C SER A 39 -9.74 12.59 -6.94
N ALA A 40 -9.01 12.91 -7.98
CA ALA A 40 -8.16 11.95 -8.68
C ALA A 40 -7.04 11.43 -7.78
N ILE A 41 -6.40 12.32 -7.02
CA ILE A 41 -5.31 11.96 -6.09
C ILE A 41 -5.85 11.07 -4.97
N GLU A 42 -6.95 11.44 -4.33
CA GLU A 42 -7.56 10.66 -3.25
C GLU A 42 -7.92 9.25 -3.72
N ARG A 43 -8.51 9.13 -4.90
CA ARG A 43 -8.90 7.83 -5.45
C ARG A 43 -7.68 6.95 -5.76
N ASN A 44 -6.66 7.50 -6.41
CA ASN A 44 -5.46 6.74 -6.71
C ASN A 44 -4.70 6.33 -5.46
N LEU A 45 -4.66 7.20 -4.46
CA LEU A 45 -4.04 6.90 -3.17
C LEU A 45 -4.76 5.74 -2.47
N GLN A 46 -6.10 5.80 -2.43
CA GLN A 46 -6.92 4.73 -1.88
C GLN A 46 -6.65 3.40 -2.59
N LEU A 47 -6.63 3.40 -3.91
CA LEU A 47 -6.41 2.18 -4.71
C LEU A 47 -5.00 1.63 -4.54
N ALA A 48 -3.99 2.49 -4.42
CA ALA A 48 -2.62 2.06 -4.14
C ALA A 48 -2.53 1.34 -2.79
N ILE A 49 -3.14 1.93 -1.76
CA ILE A 49 -3.14 1.34 -0.42
C ILE A 49 -3.90 0.01 -0.42
N GLU A 50 -5.08 -0.04 -1.04
CA GLU A 50 -5.86 -1.27 -1.12
C GLU A 50 -5.10 -2.38 -1.85
N SER A 51 -4.40 -2.05 -2.93
CA SER A 51 -3.58 -3.03 -3.66
C SER A 51 -2.46 -3.58 -2.79
N ALA A 52 -1.82 -2.73 -1.98
CA ALA A 52 -0.79 -3.16 -1.05
C ALA A 52 -1.35 -4.11 0.01
N LEU A 53 -2.50 -3.79 0.57
CA LEU A 53 -3.16 -4.62 1.58
C LEU A 53 -3.65 -5.95 1.00
N ASP A 54 -4.21 -5.92 -0.22
CA ASP A 54 -4.63 -7.14 -0.92
C ASP A 54 -3.43 -8.08 -1.14
N THR A 55 -2.29 -7.52 -1.51
CA THR A 55 -1.05 -8.28 -1.67
C THR A 55 -0.66 -8.98 -0.36
N GLY A 56 -0.75 -8.27 0.75
CA GLY A 56 -0.48 -8.81 2.07
C GLY A 56 -1.43 -9.96 2.43
N GLU A 57 -2.71 -9.81 2.14
CA GLU A 57 -3.71 -10.85 2.38
C GLU A 57 -3.42 -12.13 1.58
N ILE A 58 -3.02 -11.99 0.33
CA ILE A 58 -2.67 -13.13 -0.50
C ILE A 58 -1.48 -13.89 0.12
N ILE A 59 -0.45 -13.17 0.56
CA ILE A 59 0.72 -13.77 1.20
C ILE A 59 0.35 -14.49 2.50
N ILE A 60 -0.47 -13.85 3.33
CA ILE A 60 -0.94 -14.43 4.59
C ILE A 60 -1.68 -15.75 4.34
N SER A 61 -2.56 -15.78 3.34
CA SER A 61 -3.29 -16.99 2.97
C SER A 61 -2.35 -18.05 2.38
N MET A 62 -1.46 -17.65 1.49
CA MET A 62 -0.51 -18.54 0.82
C MET A 62 0.44 -19.23 1.80
N GLU A 63 0.86 -18.53 2.85
CA GLU A 63 1.77 -19.05 3.88
C GLU A 63 1.03 -19.62 5.09
N ASP A 64 -0.30 -19.66 5.05
CA ASP A 64 -1.13 -20.17 6.13
C ASP A 64 -0.84 -19.50 7.48
N LEU A 65 -0.72 -18.17 7.45
CA LEU A 65 -0.47 -17.38 8.64
C LEU A 65 -1.79 -17.04 9.35
N GLU A 66 -1.70 -16.40 10.51
CA GLU A 66 -2.87 -16.04 11.29
C GLU A 66 -3.81 -15.09 10.51
N LYS A 67 -5.11 -15.23 10.73
CA LYS A 67 -6.10 -14.42 10.02
C LYS A 67 -6.14 -12.99 10.54
N PRO A 68 -5.97 -11.99 9.66
CA PRO A 68 -6.09 -10.59 10.08
C PRO A 68 -7.55 -10.22 10.34
N GLU A 69 -7.78 -9.41 11.38
CA GLU A 69 -9.11 -8.88 11.70
C GLU A 69 -9.28 -7.45 11.18
N THR A 70 -8.17 -6.72 11.04
CA THR A 70 -8.15 -5.34 10.54
C THR A 70 -7.09 -5.20 9.46
N TYR A 71 -7.13 -4.09 8.72
CA TYR A 71 -6.10 -3.80 7.70
C TYR A 71 -4.73 -3.57 8.32
N ARG A 72 -4.69 -2.99 9.52
CA ARG A 72 -3.44 -2.78 10.24
C ARG A 72 -2.82 -4.12 10.65
N ASP A 73 -3.63 -5.11 11.00
CA ASP A 73 -3.17 -6.47 11.31
C ASP A 73 -2.41 -7.10 10.16
N ILE A 74 -2.78 -6.81 8.92
CA ILE A 74 -2.08 -7.34 7.74
C ILE A 74 -0.60 -6.97 7.80
N ILE A 75 -0.30 -5.69 8.05
CA ILE A 75 1.08 -5.21 8.10
C ILE A 75 1.80 -5.79 9.33
N GLU A 76 1.12 -5.87 10.46
CA GLU A 76 1.69 -6.45 11.68
C GLU A 76 2.04 -7.93 11.52
N ILE A 77 1.19 -8.70 10.84
CA ILE A 77 1.44 -10.12 10.58
C ILE A 77 2.65 -10.30 9.65
N LEU A 78 2.75 -9.49 8.59
CA LEU A 78 3.90 -9.52 7.69
C LEU A 78 5.20 -9.18 8.42
N GLU A 79 5.17 -8.24 9.37
CA GLU A 79 6.30 -7.90 10.20
C GLU A 79 6.67 -9.05 11.14
N LYS A 80 5.69 -9.62 11.82
CA LYS A 80 5.88 -10.74 12.75
C LYS A 80 6.60 -11.91 12.10
N HIS A 81 6.28 -12.18 10.85
CA HIS A 81 6.87 -13.28 10.08
C HIS A 81 8.08 -12.84 9.24
N ARG A 82 8.63 -11.66 9.54
CA ARG A 82 9.87 -11.14 8.95
C ARG A 82 9.82 -10.91 7.43
N ILE A 83 8.62 -10.74 6.90
CA ILE A 83 8.44 -10.37 5.48
C ILE A 83 8.73 -8.88 5.32
N LEU A 84 8.35 -8.08 6.33
CA LEU A 84 8.66 -6.66 6.40
C LEU A 84 9.51 -6.36 7.64
N PRO A 85 10.53 -5.47 7.51
CA PRO A 85 11.29 -5.01 8.69
C PRO A 85 10.41 -4.21 9.64
N HIS A 86 10.73 -4.25 10.93
CA HIS A 86 9.96 -3.57 11.97
C HIS A 86 9.78 -2.06 11.70
N GLU A 87 10.85 -1.35 11.47
CA GLU A 87 10.79 0.10 11.25
C GLU A 87 9.94 0.49 10.05
N PHE A 88 10.08 -0.27 8.96
CA PHE A 88 9.27 -0.05 7.77
C PHE A 88 7.80 -0.37 8.02
N ALA A 89 7.51 -1.49 8.68
CA ALA A 89 6.13 -1.91 8.97
C ALA A 89 5.42 -0.89 9.86
N GLU A 90 6.09 -0.37 10.87
CA GLU A 90 5.55 0.65 11.75
C GLU A 90 5.16 1.90 10.97
N ARG A 91 6.04 2.34 10.08
CA ARG A 91 5.80 3.50 9.21
C ARG A 91 4.68 3.22 8.19
N PHE A 92 4.71 2.06 7.55
CA PHE A 92 3.75 1.71 6.49
C PHE A 92 2.35 1.45 7.03
N SER A 93 2.20 1.09 8.30
CA SER A 93 0.88 0.90 8.91
C SER A 93 0.06 2.19 8.94
N GLU A 94 0.70 3.36 8.83
CA GLU A 94 0.01 4.63 8.71
C GLU A 94 -0.82 4.71 7.42
N ALA A 95 -0.38 4.00 6.36
CA ALA A 95 -1.14 3.93 5.10
C ALA A 95 -2.49 3.24 5.31
N ALA A 96 -2.53 2.18 6.13
CA ALA A 96 -3.78 1.50 6.45
C ALA A 96 -4.77 2.43 7.15
N GLY A 97 -4.26 3.29 8.05
CA GLY A 97 -5.08 4.30 8.71
C GLY A 97 -5.64 5.32 7.72
N LEU A 98 -4.81 5.77 6.80
CA LEU A 98 -5.23 6.72 5.76
C LEU A 98 -6.30 6.10 4.85
N ARG A 99 -6.19 4.83 4.51
CA ARG A 99 -7.21 4.14 3.71
C ARG A 99 -8.57 4.21 4.37
N ASN A 100 -8.64 4.03 5.68
CA ASN A 100 -9.90 4.11 6.42
C ASN A 100 -10.50 5.51 6.36
N ILE A 101 -9.67 6.55 6.43
CA ILE A 101 -10.11 7.94 6.30
C ILE A 101 -10.67 8.18 4.89
N LEU A 102 -9.98 7.71 3.87
CA LEU A 102 -10.38 7.90 2.47
C LEU A 102 -11.70 7.19 2.11
N LEU A 103 -12.03 6.10 2.82
CA LEU A 103 -13.28 5.37 2.60
C LEU A 103 -14.50 6.11 3.13
N HIS A 104 -14.34 7.03 4.08
CA HIS A 104 -15.44 7.82 4.61
C HIS A 104 -15.71 9.00 3.68
N MET A 105 -16.33 8.71 2.54
CA MET A 105 -16.57 9.67 1.44
C MET A 105 -17.42 10.88 1.83
N TYR A 106 -18.16 10.79 2.93
CA TYR A 106 -18.98 11.89 3.45
C TYR A 106 -18.19 12.84 4.36
N THR A 107 -16.93 12.53 4.64
CA THR A 107 -16.06 13.36 5.47
C THR A 107 -15.00 13.98 4.58
N ASP A 108 -14.84 15.30 4.66
CA ASP A 108 -13.75 15.98 3.95
C ASP A 108 -12.42 15.56 4.54
N VAL A 109 -11.56 15.01 3.70
CA VAL A 109 -10.21 14.65 4.10
C VAL A 109 -9.37 15.92 4.12
N ASP A 110 -8.61 16.13 5.19
CA ASP A 110 -7.76 17.30 5.33
C ASP A 110 -6.71 17.34 4.20
N PRO A 111 -6.71 18.38 3.35
CA PRO A 111 -5.72 18.52 2.29
C PRO A 111 -4.27 18.51 2.77
N ALA A 112 -4.01 19.00 3.98
CA ALA A 112 -2.67 18.98 4.57
C ALA A 112 -2.17 17.56 4.79
N LEU A 113 -3.06 16.65 5.22
CA LEU A 113 -2.72 15.23 5.41
C LEU A 113 -2.35 14.57 4.08
N ILE A 114 -3.15 14.82 3.04
CA ILE A 114 -2.89 14.27 1.71
C ILE A 114 -1.58 14.84 1.15
N ALA A 115 -1.37 16.16 1.26
CA ALA A 115 -0.15 16.81 0.77
C ALA A 115 1.10 16.25 1.47
N GLU A 116 1.04 16.04 2.77
CA GLU A 116 2.15 15.47 3.55
C GLU A 116 2.46 14.05 3.07
N PHE A 117 1.42 13.24 2.87
CA PHE A 117 1.60 11.85 2.41
C PHE A 117 2.23 11.81 1.03
N LEU A 118 1.76 12.66 0.10
CA LEU A 118 2.33 12.76 -1.25
C LEU A 118 3.80 13.17 -1.22
N ALA A 119 4.17 14.09 -0.33
CA ALA A 119 5.53 14.60 -0.25
C ALA A 119 6.50 13.57 0.36
N ASN A 120 6.05 12.79 1.34
CA ASN A 120 6.97 12.03 2.21
C ASN A 120 6.77 10.52 2.21
N ARG A 121 5.70 9.99 1.64
CA ARG A 121 5.33 8.58 1.81
C ARG A 121 5.21 7.76 0.53
N LEU A 122 5.29 8.36 -0.65
CA LEU A 122 5.10 7.61 -1.89
C LEU A 122 6.22 6.58 -2.12
N GLU A 123 7.43 6.91 -1.72
CA GLU A 123 8.58 6.01 -1.85
C GLU A 123 8.45 4.77 -0.96
N ASP A 124 7.59 4.81 0.06
CA ASP A 124 7.32 3.65 0.90
C ASP A 124 6.65 2.52 0.12
N PHE A 125 5.86 2.86 -0.91
CA PHE A 125 5.28 1.84 -1.80
C PHE A 125 6.37 1.13 -2.61
N ASP A 126 7.41 1.84 -3.02
CA ASP A 126 8.53 1.24 -3.74
C ASP A 126 9.28 0.24 -2.83
N LEU A 127 9.50 0.62 -1.57
CA LEU A 127 10.12 -0.26 -0.58
C LEU A 127 9.26 -1.49 -0.31
N TYR A 128 7.96 -1.30 -0.16
CA TYR A 128 7.02 -2.40 0.03
C TYR A 128 7.11 -3.39 -1.14
N SER A 129 7.10 -2.86 -2.35
CA SER A 129 7.26 -3.66 -3.56
C SER A 129 8.53 -4.50 -3.52
N GLU A 130 9.65 -3.91 -3.13
CA GLU A 130 10.95 -4.60 -3.03
C GLU A 130 10.90 -5.72 -2.00
N TYR A 131 10.36 -5.47 -0.81
CA TYR A 131 10.27 -6.48 0.24
C TYR A 131 9.38 -7.65 -0.19
N ILE A 132 8.22 -7.35 -0.78
CA ILE A 132 7.29 -8.39 -1.21
C ILE A 132 7.87 -9.23 -2.35
N LEU A 133 8.46 -8.59 -3.36
CA LEU A 133 9.05 -9.31 -4.49
C LEU A 133 10.26 -10.14 -4.07
N SER A 134 11.07 -9.63 -3.14
CA SER A 134 12.19 -10.39 -2.58
C SER A 134 11.72 -11.65 -1.84
N PHE A 135 10.65 -11.51 -1.08
CA PHE A 135 10.05 -12.65 -0.38
C PHE A 135 9.57 -13.71 -1.36
N ILE A 136 8.90 -13.30 -2.43
CA ILE A 136 8.37 -14.21 -3.45
C ILE A 136 9.50 -14.91 -4.19
N GLU A 137 10.57 -14.20 -4.55
CA GLU A 137 11.73 -14.79 -5.22
C GLU A 137 12.40 -15.84 -4.35
N ALA A 138 12.59 -15.55 -3.07
CA ALA A 138 13.19 -16.50 -2.13
C ALA A 138 12.32 -17.75 -1.99
N ARG A 139 11.00 -17.59 -1.95
CA ARG A 139 10.04 -18.68 -1.88
C ARG A 139 10.07 -19.54 -3.14
N SER A 140 10.10 -18.91 -4.31
CA SER A 140 10.16 -19.63 -5.59
C SER A 140 11.45 -20.45 -5.72
N SER A 141 12.58 -19.87 -5.30
CA SER A 141 13.86 -20.56 -5.30
C SER A 141 13.85 -21.80 -4.40
N ARG A 142 13.24 -21.68 -3.21
CA ARG A 142 13.11 -22.81 -2.27
C ARG A 142 12.26 -23.94 -2.85
N LYS A 143 11.21 -23.61 -3.61
CA LYS A 143 10.35 -24.60 -4.24
C LYS A 143 11.03 -25.34 -5.40
N SER A 144 12.01 -24.70 -6.03
CA SER A 144 12.77 -25.28 -7.15
C SER A 144 13.83 -26.27 -6.68
N GLU A 145 14.17 -26.24 -5.41
CA GLU A 145 15.12 -27.17 -4.80
C GLU A 145 14.41 -28.45 -4.36
#